data_c5efd2e43fe8757d8e2b8bd8b8579ca8
#
_entry.id   c5efd2e43fe8757d8e2b8bd8b8579ca8
#
_cell.length_a   1.000
_cell.length_b   1.000
_cell.length_c   1.000
_cell.angle_alpha   90.00
_cell.angle_beta   90.00
_cell.angle_gamma   90.00
#
_symmetry.space_group_name_H-M   'P 1'
#
loop_
_entity.id
_entity.type
_entity.pdbx_description
1 polymer ?
#
loop_
_entity_poly.entity_id
_entity_poly.type
_entity_poly.pdbx_seq_one_letter_code
_entity_poly.pdbx_strand_id
1 'polypeptide(L)'
;MNKQIRWGILGTALIAREQVIPGMRKSPYDRHARVTAIASRSLPQAEAVARELSIDKAYGSYEELLADNQIDAVYIPLPNHLHVPFSIDALESGKHVLCEKPIALSAAEAETLVAAARQYPRLKLMEAFMYRHHPQWLWARQMVDEERIGPLRTIQTIFSYFDENPDRILHNPAWGGGALMDIGCYPISLSRFLFRAEPTRVVGTLEHDPRFGVDRLTSGLLEFEAGTSIFTCATQLVPHQRVNIYGTRGRIEIEIPFNAPTDRPCRAWLDVDGTIEELHFETCDQYGIQADLFSRAILEDLPVPTPISDAVANMRVIDALVKSGQRNNWEGL
;
A
#
# COMPACT_ATOMS: atom_id res chain seq x y z
N MET A 1 -26.47 17.29 8.62
CA MET A 1 -25.35 16.38 8.95
C MET A 1 -24.73 15.95 7.64
N ASN A 2 -23.41 16.09 7.47
CA ASN A 2 -22.75 15.57 6.27
C ASN A 2 -22.90 14.04 6.25
N LYS A 3 -23.20 13.50 5.09
CA LYS A 3 -23.30 12.05 4.89
C LYS A 3 -21.90 11.46 5.07
N GLN A 4 -21.74 10.45 5.92
CA GLN A 4 -20.50 9.72 6.16
C GLN A 4 -20.63 8.31 5.56
N ILE A 5 -19.52 7.76 5.07
CA ILE A 5 -19.41 6.35 4.69
C ILE A 5 -19.26 5.51 5.96
N ARG A 6 -20.11 4.50 6.10
CA ARG A 6 -20.10 3.54 7.20
C ARG A 6 -19.15 2.40 6.85
N TRP A 7 -18.03 2.36 7.57
CA TRP A 7 -16.96 1.40 7.31
C TRP A 7 -17.10 0.15 8.18
N GLY A 8 -16.95 -1.02 7.54
CA GLY A 8 -16.70 -2.30 8.17
C GLY A 8 -15.24 -2.71 8.03
N ILE A 9 -14.69 -3.35 9.05
CA ILE A 9 -13.29 -3.84 9.07
C ILE A 9 -13.31 -5.36 9.04
N LEU A 10 -12.72 -5.97 8.01
CA LEU A 10 -12.60 -7.43 7.89
C LEU A 10 -11.29 -7.91 8.54
N GLY A 11 -11.35 -8.28 9.80
CA GLY A 11 -10.21 -8.76 10.58
C GLY A 11 -9.77 -7.79 11.66
N THR A 12 -8.95 -8.31 12.57
CA THR A 12 -8.44 -7.58 13.75
C THR A 12 -6.92 -7.37 13.66
N ALA A 13 -6.40 -7.20 12.45
CA ALA A 13 -4.97 -6.99 12.20
C ALA A 13 -4.43 -5.74 12.90
N LEU A 14 -3.17 -5.77 13.32
CA LEU A 14 -2.50 -4.65 14.01
C LEU A 14 -2.57 -3.36 13.20
N ILE A 15 -2.36 -3.43 11.88
CA ILE A 15 -2.42 -2.25 11.01
C ILE A 15 -3.79 -1.55 11.08
N ALA A 16 -4.88 -2.32 11.14
CA ALA A 16 -6.21 -1.76 11.30
C ALA A 16 -6.37 -1.07 12.66
N ARG A 17 -5.95 -1.75 13.74
CA ARG A 17 -6.14 -1.30 15.12
C ARG A 17 -5.27 -0.10 15.49
N GLU A 18 -4.00 -0.11 15.05
CA GLU A 18 -3.00 0.87 15.48
C GLU A 18 -2.87 2.07 14.53
N GLN A 19 -3.26 1.91 13.27
CA GLN A 19 -3.05 2.94 12.25
C GLN A 19 -4.36 3.36 11.56
N VAL A 20 -5.03 2.45 10.85
CA VAL A 20 -6.13 2.83 9.95
C VAL A 20 -7.37 3.31 10.69
N ILE A 21 -7.84 2.57 11.71
CA ILE A 21 -9.01 2.97 12.50
C ILE A 21 -8.75 4.29 13.26
N PRO A 22 -7.61 4.46 13.96
CA PRO A 22 -7.27 5.75 14.56
C PRO A 22 -7.17 6.88 13.53
N GLY A 23 -6.55 6.65 12.38
CA GLY A 23 -6.44 7.62 11.30
C GLY A 23 -7.80 8.07 10.76
N MET A 24 -8.72 7.14 10.52
CA MET A 24 -10.09 7.44 10.08
C MET A 24 -10.88 8.29 11.08
N ARG A 25 -10.54 8.23 12.36
CA ARG A 25 -11.21 8.97 13.45
C ARG A 25 -10.58 10.30 13.80
N LYS A 26 -9.39 10.55 13.26
CA LYS A 26 -8.67 11.79 13.51
C LYS A 26 -9.23 12.93 12.65
N SER A 27 -9.51 14.07 13.24
CA SER A 27 -9.90 15.28 12.49
C SER A 27 -8.72 15.76 11.62
N PRO A 28 -8.95 16.16 10.37
CA PRO A 28 -10.26 16.38 9.70
C PRO A 28 -10.81 15.16 8.95
N TYR A 29 -10.18 13.99 9.01
CA TYR A 29 -10.50 12.80 8.18
C TYR A 29 -11.80 12.10 8.62
N ASP A 30 -12.24 12.30 9.85
CA ASP A 30 -13.50 11.79 10.42
C ASP A 30 -14.77 12.39 9.78
N ARG A 31 -14.61 13.39 8.91
CA ARG A 31 -15.76 14.07 8.28
C ARG A 31 -16.53 13.19 7.31
N HIS A 32 -15.84 12.30 6.59
CA HIS A 32 -16.43 11.49 5.54
C HIS A 32 -16.44 9.99 5.86
N ALA A 33 -15.71 9.56 6.90
CA ALA A 33 -15.60 8.16 7.31
C ALA A 33 -16.09 7.95 8.74
N ARG A 34 -16.84 6.85 8.96
CA ARG A 34 -17.21 6.37 10.30
C ARG A 34 -17.02 4.85 10.36
N VAL A 35 -16.13 4.39 11.21
CA VAL A 35 -15.96 2.95 11.49
C VAL A 35 -17.10 2.50 12.39
N THR A 36 -17.98 1.62 11.89
CA THR A 36 -19.20 1.18 12.56
C THR A 36 -19.20 -0.30 12.91
N ALA A 37 -18.36 -1.10 12.25
CA ALA A 37 -18.33 -2.54 12.45
C ALA A 37 -16.93 -3.13 12.29
N ILE A 38 -16.69 -4.26 12.98
CA ILE A 38 -15.50 -5.10 12.83
C ILE A 38 -15.91 -6.57 12.85
N ALA A 39 -15.24 -7.39 12.05
CA ALA A 39 -15.45 -8.83 12.01
C ALA A 39 -14.16 -9.61 12.29
N SER A 40 -14.30 -10.78 12.88
CA SER A 40 -13.24 -11.77 13.03
C SER A 40 -13.84 -13.18 12.93
N ARG A 41 -13.02 -14.17 12.57
CA ARG A 41 -13.39 -15.59 12.65
C ARG A 41 -13.71 -16.07 14.09
N SER A 42 -13.44 -15.21 15.06
CA SER A 42 -13.75 -15.41 16.47
C SER A 42 -14.56 -14.23 16.97
N LEU A 43 -15.85 -14.44 17.24
CA LEU A 43 -16.72 -13.41 17.80
C LEU A 43 -16.16 -12.78 19.08
N PRO A 44 -15.64 -13.56 20.07
CA PRO A 44 -15.04 -12.98 21.27
C PRO A 44 -13.87 -12.04 20.96
N GLN A 45 -13.05 -12.34 19.93
CA GLN A 45 -11.97 -11.49 19.49
C GLN A 45 -12.49 -10.19 18.83
N ALA A 46 -13.50 -10.31 17.98
CA ALA A 46 -14.13 -9.14 17.37
C ALA A 46 -14.75 -8.22 18.42
N GLU A 47 -15.46 -8.78 19.42
CA GLU A 47 -16.05 -8.03 20.54
C GLU A 47 -14.98 -7.36 21.43
N ALA A 48 -13.85 -8.04 21.67
CA ALA A 48 -12.76 -7.48 22.46
C ALA A 48 -12.18 -6.22 21.77
N VAL A 49 -11.88 -6.32 20.47
CA VAL A 49 -11.36 -5.20 19.68
C VAL A 49 -12.42 -4.11 19.48
N ALA A 50 -13.69 -4.49 19.30
CA ALA A 50 -14.80 -3.52 19.22
C ALA A 50 -14.92 -2.68 20.50
N ARG A 51 -14.81 -3.31 21.68
CA ARG A 51 -14.80 -2.61 22.98
C ARG A 51 -13.56 -1.71 23.12
N GLU A 52 -12.38 -2.24 22.81
CA GLU A 52 -11.12 -1.48 22.88
C GLU A 52 -11.18 -0.21 22.04
N LEU A 53 -11.68 -0.34 20.81
CA LEU A 53 -11.74 0.76 19.84
C LEU A 53 -13.10 1.47 19.80
N SER A 54 -14.04 1.16 20.69
CA SER A 54 -15.38 1.78 20.71
C SER A 54 -16.07 1.70 19.34
N ILE A 55 -16.11 0.51 18.74
CA ILE A 55 -16.82 0.19 17.49
C ILE A 55 -18.20 -0.35 17.85
N ASP A 56 -19.24 0.13 17.15
CA ASP A 56 -20.63 -0.13 17.51
C ASP A 56 -21.02 -1.61 17.38
N LYS A 57 -20.48 -2.33 16.37
CA LYS A 57 -20.87 -3.71 16.03
C LYS A 57 -19.66 -4.63 15.90
N ALA A 58 -19.81 -5.87 16.37
CA ALA A 58 -18.85 -6.95 16.19
C ALA A 58 -19.55 -8.16 15.56
N TYR A 59 -18.87 -8.81 14.60
CA TYR A 59 -19.37 -9.98 13.90
C TYR A 59 -18.42 -11.17 14.05
N GLY A 60 -18.98 -12.38 14.13
CA GLY A 60 -18.26 -13.64 14.30
C GLY A 60 -17.73 -14.23 12.99
N SER A 61 -18.14 -13.66 11.85
CA SER A 61 -17.65 -14.01 10.52
C SER A 61 -17.58 -12.79 9.61
N TYR A 62 -16.84 -12.89 8.52
CA TYR A 62 -16.75 -11.82 7.52
C TYR A 62 -18.04 -11.71 6.72
N GLU A 63 -18.68 -12.84 6.44
CA GLU A 63 -19.94 -12.96 5.73
C GLU A 63 -21.08 -12.24 6.47
N GLU A 64 -21.13 -12.36 7.80
CA GLU A 64 -22.12 -11.64 8.62
C GLU A 64 -21.95 -10.11 8.49
N LEU A 65 -20.72 -9.60 8.51
CA LEU A 65 -20.46 -8.17 8.30
C LEU A 65 -20.84 -7.74 6.88
N LEU A 66 -20.48 -8.53 5.87
CA LEU A 66 -20.80 -8.24 4.48
C LEU A 66 -22.31 -8.23 4.22
N ALA A 67 -23.09 -9.04 4.93
CA ALA A 67 -24.55 -9.07 4.84
C ALA A 67 -25.24 -7.85 5.50
N ASP A 68 -24.53 -7.06 6.34
CA ASP A 68 -25.13 -5.89 6.98
C ASP A 68 -25.32 -4.72 6.00
N ASN A 69 -26.58 -4.40 5.69
CA ASN A 69 -26.96 -3.28 4.81
C ASN A 69 -26.63 -1.89 5.41
N GLN A 70 -26.20 -1.82 6.66
CA GLN A 70 -25.74 -0.58 7.27
C GLN A 70 -24.25 -0.32 7.07
N ILE A 71 -23.53 -1.16 6.33
CA ILE A 71 -22.14 -0.99 5.93
C ILE A 71 -22.12 -0.56 4.45
N ASP A 72 -21.39 0.51 4.17
CA ASP A 72 -21.24 1.05 2.80
C ASP A 72 -19.93 0.60 2.16
N ALA A 73 -18.86 0.56 2.93
CA ALA A 73 -17.52 0.20 2.47
C ALA A 73 -16.81 -0.72 3.48
N VAL A 74 -15.89 -1.53 2.97
CA VAL A 74 -15.05 -2.38 3.82
C VAL A 74 -13.57 -2.07 3.61
N TYR A 75 -12.81 -2.16 4.71
CA TYR A 75 -11.36 -2.22 4.71
C TYR A 75 -10.91 -3.65 4.98
N ILE A 76 -9.99 -4.17 4.16
CA ILE A 76 -9.56 -5.58 4.17
C ILE A 76 -8.08 -5.69 4.54
N PRO A 77 -7.71 -5.75 5.83
CA PRO A 77 -6.36 -5.98 6.31
C PRO A 77 -6.12 -7.47 6.62
N LEU A 78 -6.57 -8.35 5.77
CA LEU A 78 -6.40 -9.79 5.91
C LEU A 78 -5.01 -10.23 5.41
N PRO A 79 -4.59 -11.50 5.62
CA PRO A 79 -3.44 -12.07 4.92
C PRO A 79 -3.59 -12.00 3.40
N ASN A 80 -2.47 -11.81 2.67
CA ASN A 80 -2.49 -11.49 1.24
C ASN A 80 -3.32 -12.47 0.39
N HIS A 81 -3.27 -13.77 0.69
CA HIS A 81 -4.06 -14.80 -0.01
C HIS A 81 -5.58 -14.65 0.14
N LEU A 82 -6.06 -13.83 1.06
CA LEU A 82 -7.47 -13.55 1.30
C LEU A 82 -7.92 -12.22 0.71
N HIS A 83 -7.02 -11.41 0.16
CA HIS A 83 -7.35 -10.10 -0.38
C HIS A 83 -8.32 -10.19 -1.56
N VAL A 84 -7.98 -11.00 -2.57
CA VAL A 84 -8.84 -11.16 -3.76
C VAL A 84 -10.17 -11.84 -3.44
N PRO A 85 -10.22 -13.00 -2.76
CA PRO A 85 -11.49 -13.63 -2.43
C PRO A 85 -12.45 -12.70 -1.69
N PHE A 86 -12.01 -12.10 -0.58
CA PHE A 86 -12.89 -11.22 0.21
C PHE A 86 -13.18 -9.88 -0.43
N SER A 87 -12.33 -9.41 -1.35
CA SER A 87 -12.66 -8.24 -2.18
C SER A 87 -13.80 -8.55 -3.16
N ILE A 88 -13.81 -9.74 -3.75
CA ILE A 88 -14.89 -10.20 -4.64
C ILE A 88 -16.18 -10.36 -3.84
N ASP A 89 -16.14 -11.07 -2.70
CA ASP A 89 -17.32 -11.28 -1.83
C ASP A 89 -17.91 -9.93 -1.37
N ALA A 90 -17.06 -8.95 -1.07
CA ALA A 90 -17.49 -7.61 -0.70
C ALA A 90 -18.18 -6.87 -1.86
N LEU A 91 -17.64 -6.95 -3.08
CA LEU A 91 -18.28 -6.37 -4.27
C LEU A 91 -19.62 -7.04 -4.55
N GLU A 92 -19.70 -8.37 -4.47
CA GLU A 92 -20.94 -9.15 -4.63
C GLU A 92 -22.00 -8.77 -3.58
N SER A 93 -21.54 -8.43 -2.37
CA SER A 93 -22.38 -7.93 -1.29
C SER A 93 -22.73 -6.44 -1.39
N GLY A 94 -22.34 -5.77 -2.49
CA GLY A 94 -22.65 -4.36 -2.75
C GLY A 94 -21.81 -3.37 -1.93
N LYS A 95 -20.62 -3.76 -1.47
CA LYS A 95 -19.72 -2.92 -0.68
C LYS A 95 -18.61 -2.32 -1.54
N HIS A 96 -18.24 -1.06 -1.28
CA HIS A 96 -17.00 -0.48 -1.76
C HIS A 96 -15.82 -1.10 -1.02
N VAL A 97 -14.66 -1.22 -1.66
CA VAL A 97 -13.52 -1.98 -1.13
C VAL A 97 -12.24 -1.15 -1.11
N LEU A 98 -11.64 -1.02 0.06
CA LEU A 98 -10.25 -0.61 0.26
C LEU A 98 -9.49 -1.83 0.79
N CYS A 99 -8.61 -2.41 -0.03
CA CYS A 99 -7.89 -3.63 0.31
C CYS A 99 -6.40 -3.35 0.55
N GLU A 100 -5.82 -3.97 1.57
CA GLU A 100 -4.39 -3.85 1.84
C GLU A 100 -3.52 -4.34 0.68
N LYS A 101 -2.32 -3.82 0.67
CA LYS A 101 -1.25 -4.18 -0.26
C LYS A 101 -0.48 -5.43 0.24
N PRO A 102 0.10 -6.21 -0.66
CA PRO A 102 -0.18 -6.22 -2.10
C PRO A 102 -1.57 -6.81 -2.35
N ILE A 103 -2.22 -6.34 -3.42
CA ILE A 103 -3.62 -6.67 -3.70
C ILE A 103 -3.89 -8.17 -3.88
N ALA A 104 -2.89 -8.95 -4.27
CA ALA A 104 -3.01 -10.36 -4.63
C ALA A 104 -1.70 -11.12 -4.42
N LEU A 105 -1.71 -12.44 -4.62
CA LEU A 105 -0.49 -13.26 -4.63
C LEU A 105 0.24 -13.26 -5.99
N SER A 106 -0.43 -12.84 -7.07
CA SER A 106 0.12 -12.75 -8.42
C SER A 106 -0.66 -11.75 -9.28
N ALA A 107 -0.08 -11.34 -10.41
CA ALA A 107 -0.79 -10.51 -11.38
C ALA A 107 -2.02 -11.22 -11.96
N ALA A 108 -1.95 -12.52 -12.21
CA ALA A 108 -3.07 -13.30 -12.71
C ALA A 108 -4.25 -13.31 -11.72
N GLU A 109 -3.98 -13.45 -10.42
CA GLU A 109 -5.00 -13.36 -9.39
C GLU A 109 -5.58 -11.94 -9.29
N ALA A 110 -4.74 -10.90 -9.37
CA ALA A 110 -5.21 -9.51 -9.40
C ALA A 110 -6.12 -9.22 -10.62
N GLU A 111 -5.85 -9.83 -11.77
CA GLU A 111 -6.69 -9.73 -12.98
C GLU A 111 -8.08 -10.34 -12.76
N THR A 112 -8.22 -11.41 -11.96
CA THR A 112 -9.54 -11.96 -11.61
C THR A 112 -10.37 -10.97 -10.78
N LEU A 113 -9.75 -10.24 -9.87
CA LEU A 113 -10.41 -9.19 -9.11
C LEU A 113 -10.87 -8.03 -10.02
N VAL A 114 -10.03 -7.62 -10.99
CA VAL A 114 -10.42 -6.60 -11.98
C VAL A 114 -11.60 -7.07 -12.81
N ALA A 115 -11.61 -8.34 -13.24
CA ALA A 115 -12.72 -8.91 -14.00
C ALA A 115 -14.03 -8.92 -13.18
N ALA A 116 -13.97 -9.28 -11.90
CA ALA A 116 -15.10 -9.21 -10.99
C ALA A 116 -15.58 -7.77 -10.79
N ALA A 117 -14.68 -6.82 -10.54
CA ALA A 117 -15.01 -5.41 -10.31
C ALA A 117 -15.75 -4.76 -11.50
N ARG A 118 -15.46 -5.20 -12.73
CA ARG A 118 -16.18 -4.73 -13.93
C ARG A 118 -17.68 -5.04 -13.94
N GLN A 119 -18.11 -6.05 -13.16
CA GLN A 119 -19.52 -6.40 -13.02
C GLN A 119 -20.26 -5.43 -12.07
N TYR A 120 -19.51 -4.68 -11.28
CA TYR A 120 -20.04 -3.74 -10.27
C TYR A 120 -19.50 -2.32 -10.49
N PRO A 121 -19.77 -1.68 -11.66
CA PRO A 121 -19.11 -0.44 -12.07
C PRO A 121 -19.42 0.78 -11.18
N ARG A 122 -20.44 0.70 -10.34
CA ARG A 122 -20.78 1.74 -9.36
C ARG A 122 -20.03 1.59 -8.04
N LEU A 123 -19.42 0.43 -7.80
CA LEU A 123 -18.64 0.20 -6.60
C LEU A 123 -17.19 0.66 -6.82
N LYS A 124 -16.62 1.27 -5.80
CA LYS A 124 -15.24 1.73 -5.81
C LYS A 124 -14.37 0.63 -5.22
N LEU A 125 -13.23 0.37 -5.85
CA LEU A 125 -12.21 -0.59 -5.40
C LEU A 125 -10.85 0.07 -5.53
N MET A 126 -10.03 0.03 -4.46
CA MET A 126 -8.69 0.60 -4.43
C MET A 126 -7.75 -0.24 -3.57
N GLU A 127 -6.50 -0.36 -4.00
CA GLU A 127 -5.39 -0.89 -3.19
C GLU A 127 -4.86 0.18 -2.22
N ALA A 128 -4.54 -0.22 -1.00
CA ALA A 128 -4.22 0.68 0.10
C ALA A 128 -2.73 1.07 0.16
N PHE A 129 -2.24 1.79 -0.84
CA PHE A 129 -0.92 2.43 -0.80
C PHE A 129 -0.98 3.84 -0.21
N MET A 130 -1.14 3.94 1.11
CA MET A 130 -1.38 5.17 1.85
C MET A 130 -0.30 6.26 1.62
N TYR A 131 0.97 5.86 1.43
CA TYR A 131 2.07 6.80 1.29
C TYR A 131 1.92 7.73 0.08
N ARG A 132 1.27 7.27 -1.01
CA ARG A 132 1.06 8.06 -2.25
C ARG A 132 0.30 9.35 -2.03
N HIS A 133 -0.46 9.44 -0.94
CA HIS A 133 -1.31 10.58 -0.60
C HIS A 133 -0.66 11.53 0.41
N HIS A 134 0.51 11.15 0.97
CA HIS A 134 1.24 11.99 1.91
C HIS A 134 1.80 13.24 1.20
N PRO A 135 1.72 14.44 1.80
CA PRO A 135 2.20 15.69 1.19
C PRO A 135 3.64 15.64 0.65
N GLN A 136 4.55 14.93 1.33
CA GLN A 136 5.93 14.76 0.84
C GLN A 136 6.00 14.10 -0.54
N TRP A 137 5.12 13.14 -0.82
CA TRP A 137 5.11 12.43 -2.09
C TRP A 137 4.38 13.20 -3.19
N LEU A 138 3.33 13.94 -2.85
CA LEU A 138 2.67 14.86 -3.79
C LEU A 138 3.64 15.96 -4.23
N TRP A 139 4.40 16.53 -3.27
CA TRP A 139 5.45 17.48 -3.54
C TRP A 139 6.60 16.89 -4.37
N ALA A 140 7.16 15.73 -3.98
CA ALA A 140 8.25 15.11 -4.71
C ALA A 140 7.87 14.83 -6.17
N ARG A 141 6.65 14.35 -6.39
CA ARG A 141 6.10 14.15 -7.72
C ARG A 141 5.97 15.44 -8.50
N GLN A 142 5.47 16.52 -7.88
CA GLN A 142 5.40 17.82 -8.49
C GLN A 142 6.79 18.31 -8.93
N MET A 143 7.81 18.18 -8.08
CA MET A 143 9.19 18.55 -8.42
C MET A 143 9.74 17.77 -9.61
N VAL A 144 9.39 16.48 -9.72
CA VAL A 144 9.76 15.66 -10.89
C VAL A 144 8.98 16.09 -12.13
N ASP A 145 7.66 16.28 -12.03
CA ASP A 145 6.79 16.68 -13.14
C ASP A 145 7.18 18.08 -13.70
N GLU A 146 7.62 19.00 -12.84
CA GLU A 146 8.11 20.34 -13.20
C GLU A 146 9.60 20.36 -13.62
N GLU A 147 10.24 19.20 -13.68
CA GLU A 147 11.67 19.05 -13.99
C GLU A 147 12.59 19.94 -13.12
N ARG A 148 12.24 20.19 -11.85
CA ARG A 148 13.03 21.01 -10.93
C ARG A 148 14.44 20.44 -10.72
N ILE A 149 14.59 19.13 -10.76
CA ILE A 149 15.88 18.42 -10.72
C ILE A 149 16.41 18.07 -12.12
N GLY A 150 15.81 18.64 -13.19
CA GLY A 150 16.01 18.18 -14.57
C GLY A 150 15.33 16.85 -14.84
N PRO A 151 15.38 16.31 -16.05
CA PRO A 151 14.83 15.00 -16.40
C PRO A 151 15.25 13.91 -15.40
N LEU A 152 14.25 13.16 -14.88
CA LEU A 152 14.46 12.05 -13.96
C LEU A 152 15.36 10.97 -14.59
N ARG A 153 16.35 10.46 -13.85
CA ARG A 153 17.30 9.46 -14.33
C ARG A 153 17.33 8.18 -13.51
N THR A 154 17.35 8.31 -12.17
CA THR A 154 17.35 7.10 -11.34
C THR A 154 16.73 7.36 -9.98
N ILE A 155 16.17 6.30 -9.41
CA ILE A 155 15.63 6.27 -8.06
C ILE A 155 16.37 5.20 -7.28
N GLN A 156 16.77 5.51 -6.04
CA GLN A 156 17.39 4.55 -5.12
C GLN A 156 16.55 4.44 -3.86
N THR A 157 16.15 3.22 -3.51
CA THR A 157 15.31 2.96 -2.35
C THR A 157 15.91 1.87 -1.48
N ILE A 158 15.94 2.13 -0.17
CA ILE A 158 16.11 1.08 0.84
C ILE A 158 14.90 1.09 1.76
N PHE A 159 14.38 -0.10 2.05
CA PHE A 159 13.33 -0.28 3.05
C PHE A 159 13.55 -1.59 3.78
N SER A 160 13.81 -1.52 5.08
CA SER A 160 14.11 -2.69 5.90
C SER A 160 13.61 -2.55 7.32
N TYR A 161 13.35 -3.70 7.93
CA TYR A 161 13.11 -3.87 9.35
C TYR A 161 13.53 -5.27 9.77
N PHE A 162 13.50 -5.58 11.07
CA PHE A 162 13.88 -6.89 11.57
C PHE A 162 12.68 -7.58 12.24
N ASP A 163 12.28 -8.73 11.72
CA ASP A 163 11.27 -9.60 12.31
C ASP A 163 11.63 -11.08 12.04
N GLU A 164 11.60 -11.91 13.07
CA GLU A 164 11.80 -13.36 13.00
C GLU A 164 10.71 -14.13 13.77
N ASN A 165 9.60 -13.45 14.11
CA ASN A 165 8.50 -14.08 14.81
C ASN A 165 7.73 -15.03 13.87
N PRO A 166 7.75 -16.36 14.11
CA PRO A 166 7.16 -17.35 13.22
C PRO A 166 5.63 -17.21 13.06
N ASP A 167 4.96 -16.54 13.99
CA ASP A 167 3.52 -16.35 13.97
C ASP A 167 3.07 -15.20 13.03
N ARG A 168 4.03 -14.48 12.45
CA ARG A 168 3.73 -13.38 11.52
C ARG A 168 3.39 -13.90 10.13
N ILE A 169 2.42 -13.24 9.50
CA ILE A 169 1.97 -13.51 8.13
C ILE A 169 3.14 -13.51 7.13
N LEU A 170 4.07 -12.57 7.30
CA LEU A 170 5.23 -12.39 6.43
C LEU A 170 6.17 -13.60 6.34
N HIS A 171 6.09 -14.55 7.29
CA HIS A 171 6.90 -15.77 7.29
C HIS A 171 6.18 -16.98 6.70
N ASN A 172 4.96 -16.82 6.20
CA ASN A 172 4.21 -17.92 5.59
C ASN A 172 4.15 -17.78 4.07
N PRO A 173 4.85 -18.66 3.30
CA PRO A 173 4.85 -18.57 1.84
C PRO A 173 3.47 -18.80 1.22
N ALA A 174 2.61 -19.65 1.83
CA ALA A 174 1.26 -19.90 1.34
C ALA A 174 0.32 -18.69 1.51
N TRP A 175 0.69 -17.74 2.36
CA TRP A 175 -0.08 -16.51 2.61
C TRP A 175 0.47 -15.29 1.85
N GLY A 176 1.49 -15.52 1.00
CA GLY A 176 2.15 -14.44 0.28
C GLY A 176 3.15 -13.68 1.15
N GLY A 177 3.86 -14.39 2.05
CA GLY A 177 4.94 -13.81 2.85
C GLY A 177 6.18 -13.48 2.02
N GLY A 178 7.15 -12.84 2.67
CA GLY A 178 8.42 -12.43 2.09
C GLY A 178 8.62 -10.93 2.01
N ALA A 179 9.88 -10.51 1.97
CA ALA A 179 10.27 -9.10 1.95
C ALA A 179 9.77 -8.37 0.69
N LEU A 180 9.81 -9.04 -0.46
CA LEU A 180 9.36 -8.48 -1.74
C LEU A 180 7.86 -8.16 -1.70
N MET A 181 7.04 -9.08 -1.20
CA MET A 181 5.60 -8.90 -1.08
C MET A 181 5.25 -7.87 -0.01
N ASP A 182 5.85 -7.96 1.18
CA ASP A 182 5.47 -7.10 2.30
C ASP A 182 5.91 -5.65 2.11
N ILE A 183 7.18 -5.42 1.78
CA ILE A 183 7.74 -4.07 1.66
C ILE A 183 8.41 -3.76 0.32
N GLY A 184 8.78 -4.74 -0.49
CA GLY A 184 9.31 -4.52 -1.85
C GLY A 184 8.27 -3.99 -2.82
N CYS A 185 6.98 -4.25 -2.59
CA CYS A 185 5.89 -3.67 -3.35
C CYS A 185 5.87 -2.12 -3.31
N TYR A 186 6.40 -1.49 -2.26
CA TYR A 186 6.48 -0.02 -2.12
C TYR A 186 7.47 0.64 -3.08
N PRO A 187 8.78 0.26 -3.14
CA PRO A 187 9.71 0.85 -4.11
C PRO A 187 9.30 0.58 -5.56
N ILE A 188 8.65 -0.56 -5.86
CA ILE A 188 8.09 -0.83 -7.18
C ILE A 188 6.97 0.18 -7.50
N SER A 189 5.99 0.29 -6.61
CA SER A 189 4.88 1.24 -6.71
C SER A 189 5.36 2.68 -6.84
N LEU A 190 6.38 3.06 -6.05
CA LEU A 190 6.97 4.38 -6.06
C LEU A 190 7.65 4.72 -7.40
N SER A 191 8.43 3.78 -7.92
CA SER A 191 9.14 3.98 -9.17
C SER A 191 8.17 4.21 -10.33
N ARG A 192 7.13 3.39 -10.44
CA ARG A 192 6.05 3.55 -11.42
C ARG A 192 5.30 4.87 -11.24
N PHE A 193 5.08 5.28 -9.99
CA PHE A 193 4.42 6.54 -9.65
C PHE A 193 5.22 7.76 -10.11
N LEU A 194 6.55 7.77 -9.95
CA LEU A 194 7.41 8.89 -10.31
C LEU A 194 7.78 8.92 -11.80
N PHE A 195 8.10 7.76 -12.40
CA PHE A 195 8.35 7.66 -13.84
C PHE A 195 7.09 7.82 -14.69
N ARG A 196 5.88 7.64 -14.09
CA ARG A 196 4.59 7.62 -14.80
C ARG A 196 4.56 6.61 -15.95
N ALA A 197 5.28 5.54 -15.79
CA ALA A 197 5.47 4.51 -16.80
C ALA A 197 5.64 3.14 -16.13
N GLU A 198 5.47 2.10 -16.92
CA GLU A 198 5.83 0.75 -16.52
C GLU A 198 7.32 0.50 -16.86
N PRO A 199 8.06 -0.29 -16.07
CA PRO A 199 9.39 -0.71 -16.47
C PRO A 199 9.31 -1.62 -17.68
N THR A 200 10.31 -1.54 -18.55
CA THR A 200 10.42 -2.38 -19.77
C THR A 200 10.96 -3.76 -19.44
N ARG A 201 11.84 -3.83 -18.44
CA ARG A 201 12.40 -5.09 -17.93
C ARG A 201 12.94 -4.90 -16.51
N VAL A 202 13.09 -6.02 -15.81
CA VAL A 202 13.59 -6.04 -14.43
C VAL A 202 14.62 -7.15 -14.23
N VAL A 203 15.51 -6.96 -13.26
CA VAL A 203 16.38 -8.01 -12.73
C VAL A 203 16.45 -7.92 -11.22
N GLY A 204 16.48 -9.06 -10.53
CA GLY A 204 16.53 -9.09 -9.07
C GLY A 204 17.21 -10.32 -8.51
N THR A 205 17.63 -10.20 -7.27
CA THR A 205 18.12 -11.30 -6.43
C THR A 205 17.26 -11.43 -5.20
N LEU A 206 16.88 -12.66 -4.85
CA LEU A 206 16.07 -12.98 -3.68
C LEU A 206 16.87 -13.94 -2.77
N GLU A 207 17.18 -13.48 -1.56
CA GLU A 207 17.77 -14.32 -0.52
C GLU A 207 16.64 -14.86 0.37
N HIS A 208 16.49 -16.19 0.40
CA HIS A 208 15.43 -16.85 1.15
C HIS A 208 15.89 -17.21 2.59
N ASP A 209 15.01 -17.03 3.56
CA ASP A 209 15.20 -17.55 4.89
C ASP A 209 15.04 -19.08 4.85
N PRO A 210 16.06 -19.87 5.29
CA PRO A 210 16.00 -21.33 5.25
C PRO A 210 14.95 -21.93 6.21
N ARG A 211 14.49 -21.19 7.23
CA ARG A 211 13.48 -21.65 8.20
C ARG A 211 12.06 -21.46 7.66
N PHE A 212 11.84 -20.33 6.98
CA PHE A 212 10.49 -19.91 6.57
C PHE A 212 10.22 -20.14 5.08
N GLY A 213 11.27 -20.24 4.25
CA GLY A 213 11.13 -20.46 2.81
C GLY A 213 10.64 -19.24 2.01
N VAL A 214 10.54 -18.07 2.65
CA VAL A 214 10.21 -16.78 2.01
C VAL A 214 11.48 -15.97 1.78
N ASP A 215 11.47 -15.02 0.87
CA ASP A 215 12.58 -14.09 0.72
C ASP A 215 12.66 -13.16 1.95
N ARG A 216 13.87 -13.04 2.52
CA ARG A 216 14.14 -12.15 3.64
C ARG A 216 14.88 -10.88 3.22
N LEU A 217 15.54 -10.93 2.07
CA LEU A 217 16.21 -9.80 1.42
C LEU A 217 16.05 -9.92 -0.09
N THR A 218 15.54 -8.87 -0.72
CA THR A 218 15.44 -8.77 -2.17
C THR A 218 16.05 -7.47 -2.63
N SER A 219 16.92 -7.54 -3.65
CA SER A 219 17.43 -6.39 -4.38
C SER A 219 16.99 -6.45 -5.82
N GLY A 220 16.46 -5.34 -6.34
CA GLY A 220 15.94 -5.25 -7.70
C GLY A 220 16.42 -4.03 -8.44
N LEU A 221 16.53 -4.17 -9.77
CA LEU A 221 16.71 -3.08 -10.72
C LEU A 221 15.58 -3.14 -11.73
N LEU A 222 14.90 -2.00 -11.89
CA LEU A 222 13.84 -1.78 -12.86
C LEU A 222 14.36 -0.82 -13.94
N GLU A 223 14.26 -1.17 -15.20
CA GLU A 223 14.62 -0.33 -16.32
C GLU A 223 13.37 0.29 -16.94
N PHE A 224 13.35 1.61 -17.02
CA PHE A 224 12.33 2.40 -17.70
C PHE A 224 12.93 3.04 -18.95
N GLU A 225 12.10 3.46 -19.89
CA GLU A 225 12.58 4.19 -21.07
C GLU A 225 13.39 5.46 -20.68
N ALA A 226 12.94 6.17 -19.65
CA ALA A 226 13.55 7.43 -19.19
C ALA A 226 14.71 7.23 -18.19
N GLY A 227 14.90 6.04 -17.61
CA GLY A 227 15.93 5.82 -16.58
C GLY A 227 15.77 4.49 -15.85
N THR A 228 16.27 4.44 -14.62
CA THR A 228 16.27 3.20 -13.82
C THR A 228 15.77 3.43 -12.40
N SER A 229 15.34 2.37 -11.73
CA SER A 229 15.16 2.36 -10.30
C SER A 229 15.85 1.14 -9.69
N ILE A 230 16.57 1.35 -8.60
CA ILE A 230 17.19 0.28 -7.83
C ILE A 230 16.65 0.29 -6.41
N PHE A 231 16.40 -0.88 -5.86
CA PHE A 231 15.95 -0.97 -4.48
C PHE A 231 16.52 -2.20 -3.76
N THR A 232 16.59 -2.09 -2.45
CA THR A 232 16.76 -3.22 -1.55
C THR A 232 15.66 -3.18 -0.50
N CYS A 233 14.96 -4.29 -0.31
CA CYS A 233 14.00 -4.49 0.76
C CYS A 233 14.39 -5.73 1.58
N ALA A 234 14.22 -5.65 2.92
CA ALA A 234 14.56 -6.76 3.80
C ALA A 234 13.70 -6.76 5.07
N THR A 235 13.27 -7.95 5.49
CA THR A 235 12.56 -8.18 6.74
C THR A 235 13.46 -8.74 7.86
N GLN A 236 14.75 -8.92 7.59
CA GLN A 236 15.75 -9.36 8.54
C GLN A 236 17.04 -8.52 8.42
N LEU A 237 16.87 -7.20 8.44
CA LEU A 237 17.97 -6.24 8.41
C LEU A 237 17.68 -5.12 9.44
N VAL A 238 18.69 -4.33 9.78
CA VAL A 238 18.50 -3.16 10.64
C VAL A 238 17.36 -2.27 10.10
N PRO A 239 16.46 -1.77 10.96
CA PRO A 239 15.38 -0.90 10.51
C PRO A 239 15.90 0.37 9.84
N HIS A 240 15.59 0.53 8.57
CA HIS A 240 15.96 1.72 7.80
C HIS A 240 15.05 1.91 6.60
N GLN A 241 14.76 3.18 6.28
CA GLN A 241 14.10 3.52 5.04
C GLN A 241 14.64 4.86 4.51
N ARG A 242 14.84 4.92 3.20
CA ARG A 242 15.33 6.11 2.51
C ARG A 242 15.03 6.02 1.03
N VAL A 243 14.68 7.16 0.42
CA VAL A 243 14.56 7.29 -1.03
C VAL A 243 15.38 8.47 -1.50
N ASN A 244 16.16 8.23 -2.54
CA ASN A 244 16.86 9.28 -3.30
C ASN A 244 16.39 9.25 -4.76
N ILE A 245 16.02 10.41 -5.28
CA ILE A 245 15.51 10.63 -6.63
C ILE A 245 16.50 11.54 -7.34
N TYR A 246 17.08 11.09 -8.43
CA TYR A 246 18.13 11.82 -9.14
C TYR A 246 17.67 12.23 -10.54
N GLY A 247 17.77 13.51 -10.82
CA GLY A 247 17.64 14.08 -12.15
C GLY A 247 19.00 14.50 -12.72
N THR A 248 18.98 15.16 -13.86
CA THR A 248 20.22 15.61 -14.52
C THR A 248 20.81 16.89 -13.92
N ARG A 249 20.06 17.61 -13.07
CA ARG A 249 20.48 18.90 -12.47
C ARG A 249 20.38 18.91 -10.96
N GLY A 250 19.80 17.87 -10.35
CA GLY A 250 19.61 17.86 -8.92
C GLY A 250 19.10 16.53 -8.42
N ARG A 251 18.80 16.50 -7.12
CA ARG A 251 18.26 15.32 -6.45
C ARG A 251 17.24 15.71 -5.39
N ILE A 252 16.36 14.76 -5.08
CA ILE A 252 15.47 14.82 -3.92
C ILE A 252 15.81 13.66 -3.01
N GLU A 253 15.87 13.91 -1.70
CA GLU A 253 16.02 12.90 -0.68
C GLU A 253 14.79 12.93 0.24
N ILE A 254 14.16 11.78 0.48
CA ILE A 254 13.04 11.61 1.41
C ILE A 254 13.52 10.82 2.61
N GLU A 255 13.41 11.39 3.82
CA GLU A 255 13.91 10.79 5.05
C GLU A 255 13.15 9.54 5.45
N ILE A 256 11.82 9.66 5.56
CA ILE A 256 10.91 8.57 5.97
C ILE A 256 9.86 8.41 4.88
N PRO A 257 10.16 7.60 3.84
CA PRO A 257 9.35 7.55 2.63
C PRO A 257 7.98 6.87 2.81
N PHE A 258 7.88 5.80 3.60
CA PHE A 258 6.69 4.96 3.59
C PHE A 258 5.90 4.98 4.90
N ASN A 259 6.60 5.01 6.04
CA ASN A 259 5.99 5.02 7.36
C ASN A 259 6.10 6.42 7.99
N ALA A 260 5.54 7.42 7.30
CA ALA A 260 5.54 8.79 7.79
C ALA A 260 4.95 8.87 9.20
N PRO A 261 5.69 9.47 10.19
CA PRO A 261 5.22 9.58 11.55
C PRO A 261 4.03 10.53 11.66
N THR A 262 3.11 10.21 12.58
CA THR A 262 1.89 11.01 12.83
C THR A 262 2.05 11.99 14.01
N ASP A 263 3.23 12.05 14.63
CA ASP A 263 3.55 12.81 15.83
C ASP A 263 4.62 13.90 15.63
N ARG A 264 5.29 13.90 14.47
CA ARG A 264 6.31 14.89 14.11
C ARG A 264 6.35 15.15 12.60
N PRO A 265 6.87 16.31 12.17
CA PRO A 265 7.07 16.62 10.75
C PRO A 265 8.00 15.62 10.05
N CYS A 266 7.73 15.36 8.77
CA CYS A 266 8.63 14.65 7.86
C CYS A 266 9.60 15.64 7.18
N ARG A 267 10.80 15.16 6.84
CA ARG A 267 11.81 15.96 6.16
C ARG A 267 12.14 15.43 4.78
N ALA A 268 12.41 16.36 3.89
CA ALA A 268 13.01 16.07 2.60
C ALA A 268 14.06 17.12 2.26
N TRP A 269 14.98 16.79 1.37
CA TRP A 269 15.97 17.72 0.84
C TRP A 269 15.86 17.80 -0.67
N LEU A 270 15.88 19.02 -1.18
CA LEU A 270 15.98 19.33 -2.60
C LEU A 270 17.34 19.95 -2.87
N ASP A 271 18.13 19.30 -3.68
CA ASP A 271 19.43 19.82 -4.15
C ASP A 271 19.30 20.13 -5.65
N VAL A 272 19.48 21.39 -6.02
CA VAL A 272 19.45 21.83 -7.41
C VAL A 272 20.69 22.66 -7.68
N ASP A 273 21.51 22.23 -8.63
CA ASP A 273 22.75 22.90 -9.03
C ASP A 273 23.68 23.20 -7.82
N GLY A 274 23.71 22.31 -6.81
CA GLY A 274 24.50 22.41 -5.58
C GLY A 274 23.90 23.27 -4.48
N THR A 275 22.71 23.81 -4.67
CA THR A 275 21.95 24.50 -3.63
C THR A 275 21.00 23.54 -2.95
N ILE A 276 21.19 23.30 -1.65
CA ILE A 276 20.40 22.38 -0.86
C ILE A 276 19.36 23.16 -0.05
N GLU A 277 18.10 22.78 -0.21
CA GLU A 277 16.96 23.24 0.56
C GLU A 277 16.42 22.07 1.42
N GLU A 278 16.28 22.28 2.73
CA GLU A 278 15.59 21.34 3.62
C GLU A 278 14.12 21.74 3.73
N LEU A 279 13.24 20.77 3.51
CA LEU A 279 11.78 20.95 3.58
C LEU A 279 11.22 20.17 4.76
N HIS A 280 10.24 20.77 5.42
CA HIS A 280 9.48 20.16 6.51
C HIS A 280 8.01 20.05 6.10
N PHE A 281 7.45 18.86 6.18
CA PHE A 281 6.04 18.61 5.93
C PHE A 281 5.31 18.51 7.24
N GLU A 282 4.26 19.31 7.40
CA GLU A 282 3.42 19.30 8.58
C GLU A 282 2.94 17.90 8.93
N THR A 283 2.79 17.67 10.23
CA THR A 283 2.31 16.39 10.75
C THR A 283 0.93 16.07 10.21
N CYS A 284 0.79 14.91 9.58
CA CYS A 284 -0.48 14.41 9.07
C CYS A 284 -0.57 12.89 9.22
N ASP A 285 -1.75 12.35 8.96
CA ASP A 285 -1.99 10.92 9.04
C ASP A 285 -2.32 10.38 7.65
N GLN A 286 -1.37 9.68 7.03
CA GLN A 286 -1.53 9.15 5.67
C GLN A 286 -2.64 8.11 5.54
N TYR A 287 -2.96 7.37 6.62
CA TYR A 287 -4.07 6.42 6.64
C TYR A 287 -5.41 7.14 6.69
N GLY A 288 -5.49 8.21 7.50
CA GLY A 288 -6.65 9.10 7.54
C GLY A 288 -6.88 9.79 6.19
N ILE A 289 -5.81 10.34 5.57
CA ILE A 289 -5.88 10.95 4.24
C ILE A 289 -6.43 9.95 3.21
N GLN A 290 -5.87 8.74 3.17
CA GLN A 290 -6.30 7.70 2.24
C GLN A 290 -7.79 7.35 2.41
N ALA A 291 -8.23 7.14 3.64
CA ALA A 291 -9.62 6.81 3.95
C ALA A 291 -10.58 7.95 3.61
N ASP A 292 -10.18 9.20 3.86
CA ASP A 292 -10.96 10.39 3.49
C ASP A 292 -11.11 10.52 1.99
N LEU A 293 -10.01 10.42 1.23
CA LEU A 293 -10.02 10.47 -0.23
C LEU A 293 -10.90 9.37 -0.85
N PHE A 294 -10.80 8.15 -0.32
CA PHE A 294 -11.64 7.05 -0.79
C PHE A 294 -13.11 7.26 -0.43
N SER A 295 -13.40 7.71 0.79
CA SER A 295 -14.78 8.02 1.22
C SER A 295 -15.38 9.15 0.38
N ARG A 296 -14.63 10.19 0.06
CA ARG A 296 -15.07 11.26 -0.85
C ARG A 296 -15.31 10.74 -2.26
N ALA A 297 -14.45 9.85 -2.79
CA ALA A 297 -14.67 9.24 -4.09
C ALA A 297 -16.02 8.48 -4.15
N ILE A 298 -16.45 7.87 -3.04
CA ILE A 298 -17.77 7.24 -2.93
C ILE A 298 -18.89 8.28 -2.86
N LEU A 299 -18.78 9.26 -1.96
CA LEU A 299 -19.82 10.25 -1.69
C LEU A 299 -20.12 11.17 -2.88
N GLU A 300 -19.08 11.55 -3.61
CA GLU A 300 -19.10 12.51 -4.70
C GLU A 300 -19.10 11.81 -6.09
N ASP A 301 -19.12 10.48 -6.10
CA ASP A 301 -18.98 9.62 -7.30
C ASP A 301 -17.75 9.96 -8.17
N LEU A 302 -16.63 10.27 -7.53
CA LEU A 302 -15.38 10.57 -8.20
C LEU A 302 -14.60 9.27 -8.53
N PRO A 303 -13.65 9.32 -9.46
CA PRO A 303 -12.66 8.27 -9.60
C PRO A 303 -11.88 8.05 -8.30
N VAL A 304 -11.50 6.82 -8.00
CA VAL A 304 -10.59 6.54 -6.86
C VAL A 304 -9.20 7.14 -7.15
N PRO A 305 -8.46 7.57 -6.13
CA PRO A 305 -7.13 8.18 -6.29
C PRO A 305 -6.13 7.32 -7.06
N THR A 306 -6.21 5.99 -6.88
CA THR A 306 -5.37 5.03 -7.59
C THR A 306 -6.27 3.93 -8.17
N PRO A 307 -6.35 3.82 -9.51
CA PRO A 307 -7.20 2.81 -10.13
C PRO A 307 -6.66 1.40 -9.89
N ILE A 308 -7.55 0.41 -9.83
CA ILE A 308 -7.17 -0.99 -9.57
C ILE A 308 -6.22 -1.58 -10.63
N SER A 309 -6.20 -1.04 -11.83
CA SER A 309 -5.22 -1.41 -12.88
C SER A 309 -3.78 -1.14 -12.47
N ASP A 310 -3.55 -0.15 -11.58
CA ASP A 310 -2.23 0.12 -11.03
C ASP A 310 -1.74 -1.03 -10.13
N ALA A 311 -2.63 -1.61 -9.34
CA ALA A 311 -2.32 -2.77 -8.51
C ALA A 311 -1.91 -4.00 -9.37
N VAL A 312 -2.63 -4.26 -10.47
CA VAL A 312 -2.26 -5.33 -11.42
C VAL A 312 -0.87 -5.10 -12.00
N ALA A 313 -0.59 -3.88 -12.43
CA ALA A 313 0.71 -3.53 -12.98
C ALA A 313 1.84 -3.67 -11.93
N ASN A 314 1.57 -3.32 -10.67
CA ASN A 314 2.52 -3.53 -9.57
C ASN A 314 2.80 -5.03 -9.37
N MET A 315 1.76 -5.87 -9.38
CA MET A 315 1.91 -7.32 -9.26
C MET A 315 2.70 -7.93 -10.43
N ARG A 316 2.52 -7.44 -11.67
CA ARG A 316 3.32 -7.89 -12.82
C ARG A 316 4.82 -7.68 -12.63
N VAL A 317 5.21 -6.54 -12.05
CA VAL A 317 6.61 -6.26 -11.72
C VAL A 317 7.13 -7.21 -10.63
N ILE A 318 6.32 -7.48 -9.59
CA ILE A 318 6.67 -8.44 -8.54
C ILE A 318 6.87 -9.84 -9.14
N ASP A 319 5.92 -10.32 -9.96
CA ASP A 319 6.02 -11.63 -10.63
C ASP A 319 7.28 -11.72 -11.52
N ALA A 320 7.61 -10.66 -12.25
CA ALA A 320 8.80 -10.60 -13.08
C ALA A 320 10.10 -10.64 -12.25
N LEU A 321 10.15 -9.94 -11.10
CA LEU A 321 11.29 -10.00 -10.19
C LEU A 321 11.49 -11.40 -9.58
N VAL A 322 10.40 -12.07 -9.18
CA VAL A 322 10.46 -13.46 -8.70
C VAL A 322 11.02 -14.39 -9.79
N LYS A 323 10.52 -14.28 -11.03
CA LYS A 323 11.03 -15.05 -12.17
C LYS A 323 12.50 -14.75 -12.45
N SER A 324 12.87 -13.47 -12.40
CA SER A 324 14.25 -13.02 -12.60
C SER A 324 15.19 -13.65 -11.58
N GLY A 325 14.84 -13.62 -10.29
CA GLY A 325 15.64 -14.25 -9.23
C GLY A 325 15.78 -15.76 -9.37
N GLN A 326 14.74 -16.45 -9.84
CA GLN A 326 14.77 -17.89 -10.11
C GLN A 326 15.65 -18.26 -11.31
N ARG A 327 15.68 -17.41 -12.34
CA ARG A 327 16.39 -17.67 -13.60
C ARG A 327 17.76 -17.02 -13.68
N ASN A 328 18.07 -16.11 -12.74
CA ASN A 328 19.27 -15.26 -12.77
C ASN A 328 19.42 -14.47 -14.07
N ASN A 329 18.32 -13.95 -14.59
CA ASN A 329 18.24 -13.25 -15.87
C ASN A 329 17.29 -12.06 -15.80
N TRP A 330 17.45 -11.13 -16.77
CA TRP A 330 16.46 -10.10 -17.01
C TRP A 330 15.13 -10.70 -17.46
N GLU A 331 14.04 -10.16 -16.93
CA GLU A 331 12.67 -10.48 -17.35
C GLU A 331 12.01 -9.25 -17.95
N GLY A 332 11.40 -9.39 -19.14
CA GLY A 332 10.56 -8.35 -19.76
C GLY A 332 9.18 -8.27 -19.12
N LEU A 333 8.52 -7.13 -19.27
CA LEU A 333 7.16 -6.86 -18.76
C LEU A 333 6.19 -6.63 -19.91
#